data_c925e7493b2b6ffede3ede49c0df07ff
#
_entry.id   c925e7493b2b6ffede3ede49c0df07ff
#
_cell.length_a   1.000
_cell.length_b   1.000
_cell.length_c   1.000
_cell.angle_alpha   90.00
_cell.angle_beta   90.00
_cell.angle_gamma   90.00
#
_symmetry.space_group_name_H-M   'P 1'
#
loop_
_entity.id
_entity.type
_entity.pdbx_description
1 polymer ?
#
loop_
_entity_poly.entity_id
_entity_poly.type
_entity_poly.pdbx_seq_one_letter_code
_entity_poly.pdbx_strand_id
1 'polypeptide(L)'
;VRVASGIRMDLARFDDEYMSDMAEHHVGGQLKVAPEHVSKKVLDFMKKPETNTFDDFANKFHRASKRAGKEQYLIPYFIASHPGSGVNEMIDLAVFLKQRGYKPRQVQDFIPAPMDIATCMYYAGLDPMTMKPVETVKKLKDREVQRALMQFFKPENYFVVRKALIEADRKELIGEGPLALIPSNPPKEALAARRSAANKKGGDRTYVHAKDAGVSSRGGKSRNRPKPPRRR
;
A
#
# COMPACT_ATOMS: atom_id res chain seq x y z
N VAL A 1 4.07 32.76 -6.46
CA VAL A 1 4.62 31.69 -5.62
C VAL A 1 3.78 30.44 -5.82
N ARG A 2 4.41 29.25 -5.89
CA ARG A 2 3.71 27.96 -6.03
C ARG A 2 3.90 27.10 -4.79
N VAL A 3 2.84 26.39 -4.40
CA VAL A 3 2.88 25.41 -3.32
C VAL A 3 3.66 24.19 -3.79
N ALA A 4 4.83 23.96 -3.19
CA ALA A 4 5.72 22.83 -3.52
C ALA A 4 5.60 21.64 -2.54
N SER A 5 5.08 21.89 -1.33
CA SER A 5 4.90 20.88 -0.28
C SER A 5 3.42 20.60 0.01
N GLY A 6 3.15 19.64 0.88
CA GLY A 6 1.80 19.40 1.38
C GLY A 6 1.26 20.54 2.22
N ILE A 7 -0.05 20.69 2.23
CA ILE A 7 -0.77 21.70 3.03
C ILE A 7 -1.59 21.03 4.15
N ARG A 8 -1.95 21.82 5.14
CA ARG A 8 -2.84 21.42 6.24
C ARG A 8 -4.28 21.42 5.76
N MET A 9 -4.74 20.26 5.26
CA MET A 9 -6.10 20.06 4.72
C MET A 9 -7.19 20.39 5.73
N ASP A 10 -6.96 20.04 6.99
CA ASP A 10 -7.88 20.23 8.09
C ASP A 10 -8.16 21.70 8.37
N LEU A 11 -7.21 22.58 8.13
CA LEU A 11 -7.38 24.02 8.27
C LEU A 11 -7.88 24.67 6.97
N ALA A 12 -7.24 24.33 5.85
CA ALA A 12 -7.55 24.95 4.55
C ALA A 12 -9.03 24.77 4.14
N ARG A 13 -9.67 23.67 4.51
CA ARG A 13 -11.08 23.40 4.18
C ARG A 13 -12.08 24.39 4.77
N PHE A 14 -11.72 25.14 5.80
CA PHE A 14 -12.62 26.12 6.45
C PHE A 14 -12.59 27.50 5.79
N ASP A 15 -11.67 27.74 4.87
CA ASP A 15 -11.49 29.00 4.19
C ASP A 15 -11.67 28.84 2.67
N ASP A 16 -12.83 29.22 2.17
CA ASP A 16 -13.17 29.07 0.76
C ASP A 16 -12.44 30.11 -0.12
N GLU A 17 -12.07 31.29 0.44
CA GLU A 17 -11.27 32.30 -0.24
C GLU A 17 -9.84 31.79 -0.43
N TYR A 18 -9.22 31.28 0.63
CA TYR A 18 -7.92 30.62 0.56
C TYR A 18 -7.90 29.47 -0.45
N MET A 19 -8.94 28.63 -0.47
CA MET A 19 -9.04 27.53 -1.43
C MET A 19 -9.12 28.02 -2.88
N SER A 20 -9.83 29.12 -3.13
CA SER A 20 -9.95 29.72 -4.46
C SER A 20 -8.63 30.35 -4.90
N ASP A 21 -8.01 31.15 -4.05
CA ASP A 21 -6.71 31.80 -4.31
C ASP A 21 -5.61 30.76 -4.56
N MET A 22 -5.57 29.72 -3.73
CA MET A 22 -4.63 28.61 -3.88
C MET A 22 -4.80 27.90 -5.24
N ALA A 23 -6.01 27.55 -5.63
CA ALA A 23 -6.28 26.89 -6.91
C ALA A 23 -5.95 27.80 -8.10
N GLU A 24 -6.28 29.10 -8.00
CA GLU A 24 -6.09 30.05 -9.09
C GLU A 24 -4.63 30.45 -9.26
N HIS A 25 -3.91 30.72 -8.18
CA HIS A 25 -2.59 31.36 -8.28
C HIS A 25 -1.42 30.46 -7.85
N HIS A 26 -1.66 29.46 -6.98
CA HIS A 26 -0.56 28.78 -6.29
C HIS A 26 -0.40 27.29 -6.64
N VAL A 27 -1.35 26.66 -7.33
CA VAL A 27 -1.25 25.28 -7.79
C VAL A 27 -1.10 25.23 -9.32
N GLY A 28 -0.04 24.57 -9.79
CA GLY A 28 0.23 24.45 -11.23
C GLY A 28 -0.63 23.39 -11.91
N GLY A 29 -0.64 22.16 -11.45
CA GLY A 29 -1.41 21.03 -12.00
C GLY A 29 -1.59 19.93 -10.97
N GLN A 30 -0.74 19.89 -9.95
CA GLN A 30 -0.77 18.87 -8.91
C GLN A 30 -0.60 19.51 -7.53
N LEU A 31 -1.46 19.14 -6.61
CA LEU A 31 -1.34 19.50 -5.21
C LEU A 31 -1.10 18.24 -4.37
N LYS A 32 0.00 18.24 -3.63
CA LYS A 32 0.34 17.16 -2.70
C LYS A 32 -0.41 17.35 -1.39
N VAL A 33 -1.03 16.30 -0.91
CA VAL A 33 -1.76 16.29 0.37
C VAL A 33 -1.41 15.03 1.14
N ALA A 34 -1.44 15.12 2.46
CA ALA A 34 -0.98 14.05 3.34
C ALA A 34 -2.11 13.56 4.27
N PRO A 35 -3.12 12.81 3.75
CA PRO A 35 -4.10 12.12 4.59
C PRO A 35 -3.46 11.05 5.47
N GLU A 36 -2.33 10.48 5.06
CA GLU A 36 -1.48 9.50 5.73
C GLU A 36 -2.13 8.13 5.92
N HIS A 37 -3.35 8.05 6.43
CA HIS A 37 -4.09 6.83 6.67
C HIS A 37 -5.61 7.09 6.65
N VAL A 38 -6.42 6.00 6.71
CA VAL A 38 -7.89 6.08 6.79
C VAL A 38 -8.45 5.54 8.09
N SER A 39 -7.70 4.69 8.79
CA SER A 39 -8.11 4.16 10.08
C SER A 39 -8.01 5.23 11.15
N LYS A 40 -9.12 5.49 11.85
CA LYS A 40 -9.17 6.42 12.98
C LYS A 40 -8.11 6.07 14.04
N LYS A 41 -7.96 4.78 14.37
CA LYS A 41 -6.96 4.29 15.32
C LYS A 41 -5.53 4.77 14.96
N VAL A 42 -5.16 4.67 13.68
CA VAL A 42 -3.83 5.08 13.20
C VAL A 42 -3.70 6.60 13.16
N LEU A 43 -4.73 7.31 12.70
CA LEU A 43 -4.77 8.76 12.66
C LEU A 43 -4.69 9.39 14.07
N ASP A 44 -5.32 8.78 15.06
CA ASP A 44 -5.22 9.20 16.47
C ASP A 44 -3.77 9.12 16.99
N PHE A 45 -3.02 8.07 16.64
CA PHE A 45 -1.59 7.98 16.97
C PHE A 45 -0.75 9.01 16.21
N MET A 46 -1.11 9.36 14.99
CA MET A 46 -0.48 10.42 14.21
C MET A 46 -0.89 11.84 14.64
N LYS A 47 -1.87 11.97 15.56
CA LYS A 47 -2.50 13.26 15.92
C LYS A 47 -3.05 14.00 14.69
N LYS A 48 -3.63 13.24 13.76
CA LYS A 48 -4.24 13.75 12.54
C LYS A 48 -5.77 13.67 12.59
N PRO A 49 -6.45 14.57 11.87
CA PRO A 49 -7.91 14.55 11.76
C PRO A 49 -8.41 13.31 11.00
N GLU A 50 -9.69 13.00 11.19
CA GLU A 50 -10.33 11.85 10.55
C GLU A 50 -10.40 11.97 9.02
N THR A 51 -10.60 10.83 8.35
CA THR A 51 -10.59 10.67 6.88
C THR A 51 -11.65 11.52 6.17
N ASN A 52 -12.79 11.82 6.80
CA ASN A 52 -13.82 12.72 6.25
C ASN A 52 -13.27 14.12 5.92
N THR A 53 -12.24 14.56 6.63
CA THR A 53 -11.51 15.82 6.36
C THR A 53 -10.89 15.82 4.97
N PHE A 54 -10.33 14.70 4.53
CA PHE A 54 -9.75 14.57 3.20
C PHE A 54 -10.82 14.66 2.10
N ASP A 55 -11.95 13.99 2.26
CA ASP A 55 -13.01 14.00 1.26
C ASP A 55 -13.64 15.40 1.12
N ASP A 56 -13.88 16.09 2.23
CA ASP A 56 -14.40 17.47 2.23
C ASP A 56 -13.41 18.42 1.55
N PHE A 57 -12.14 18.33 1.93
CA PHE A 57 -11.08 19.11 1.28
C PHE A 57 -10.99 18.82 -0.23
N ALA A 58 -11.00 17.55 -0.63
CA ALA A 58 -10.91 17.15 -2.04
C ALA A 58 -12.08 17.72 -2.86
N ASN A 59 -13.29 17.65 -2.33
CA ASN A 59 -14.48 18.21 -2.98
C ASN A 59 -14.40 19.74 -3.14
N LYS A 60 -13.93 20.44 -2.10
CA LYS A 60 -13.74 21.91 -2.15
C LYS A 60 -12.66 22.31 -3.14
N PHE A 61 -11.52 21.63 -3.11
CA PHE A 61 -10.42 21.85 -4.06
C PHE A 61 -10.85 21.64 -5.52
N HIS A 62 -11.55 20.54 -5.82
CA HIS A 62 -12.04 20.31 -7.18
C HIS A 62 -13.03 21.38 -7.65
N ARG A 63 -13.90 21.86 -6.76
CA ARG A 63 -14.80 22.98 -7.08
C ARG A 63 -14.04 24.29 -7.36
N ALA A 64 -13.02 24.58 -6.54
CA ALA A 64 -12.17 25.75 -6.73
C ALA A 64 -11.38 25.67 -8.05
N SER A 65 -10.75 24.53 -8.34
CA SER A 65 -10.04 24.27 -9.61
C SER A 65 -10.94 24.46 -10.82
N LYS A 66 -12.16 23.91 -10.77
CA LYS A 66 -13.15 24.06 -11.85
C LYS A 66 -13.55 25.53 -12.05
N ARG A 67 -13.77 26.28 -10.97
CA ARG A 67 -14.06 27.74 -11.04
C ARG A 67 -12.91 28.52 -11.64
N ALA A 68 -11.67 28.16 -11.31
CA ALA A 68 -10.46 28.74 -11.89
C ALA A 68 -10.17 28.34 -13.35
N GLY A 69 -11.01 27.47 -13.95
CA GLY A 69 -10.80 26.97 -15.31
C GLY A 69 -9.56 26.10 -15.48
N LYS A 70 -9.09 25.45 -14.41
CA LYS A 70 -7.84 24.68 -14.40
C LYS A 70 -8.09 23.21 -14.21
N GLU A 71 -7.27 22.40 -14.88
CA GLU A 71 -7.21 20.95 -14.69
C GLU A 71 -6.12 20.66 -13.63
N GLN A 72 -6.55 20.38 -12.41
CA GLN A 72 -5.68 20.15 -11.27
C GLN A 72 -6.04 18.85 -10.55
N TYR A 73 -5.02 18.15 -10.05
CA TYR A 73 -5.15 16.85 -9.42
C TYR A 73 -4.58 16.84 -8.00
N LEU A 74 -5.24 16.14 -7.10
CA LEU A 74 -4.69 15.83 -5.78
C LEU A 74 -3.78 14.60 -5.87
N ILE A 75 -2.64 14.69 -5.23
CA ILE A 75 -1.70 13.58 -5.06
C ILE A 75 -1.66 13.23 -3.58
N PRO A 76 -2.52 12.29 -3.13
CA PRO A 76 -2.55 11.91 -1.72
C PRO A 76 -1.36 11.02 -1.37
N TYR A 77 -0.70 11.33 -0.26
CA TYR A 77 0.34 10.50 0.33
C TYR A 77 -0.23 9.69 1.48
N PHE A 78 0.04 8.38 1.46
CA PHE A 78 -0.29 7.45 2.51
C PHE A 78 0.97 6.76 3.01
N ILE A 79 0.98 6.40 4.28
CA ILE A 79 2.13 5.78 4.93
C ILE A 79 1.80 4.34 5.34
N ALA A 80 2.74 3.43 5.09
CA ALA A 80 2.68 2.06 5.56
C ALA A 80 3.50 1.88 6.85
N SER A 81 3.16 0.89 7.63
CA SER A 81 3.95 0.45 8.80
C SER A 81 4.08 1.46 9.93
N HIS A 82 3.21 2.47 9.99
CA HIS A 82 3.14 3.36 11.14
C HIS A 82 2.70 2.58 12.40
N PRO A 83 3.20 2.92 13.60
CA PRO A 83 2.67 2.36 14.84
C PRO A 83 1.15 2.42 14.91
N GLY A 84 0.52 1.31 15.30
CA GLY A 84 -0.94 1.15 15.30
C GLY A 84 -1.53 0.62 14.00
N SER A 85 -0.76 0.56 12.91
CA SER A 85 -1.22 0.03 11.62
C SER A 85 -0.94 -1.46 11.50
N GLY A 86 -1.96 -2.28 11.70
CA GLY A 86 -1.95 -3.73 11.44
C GLY A 86 -2.41 -4.05 10.01
N VAL A 87 -2.57 -5.35 9.73
CA VAL A 87 -3.02 -5.82 8.41
C VAL A 87 -4.44 -5.36 8.12
N ASN A 88 -5.34 -5.36 9.10
CA ASN A 88 -6.73 -4.96 8.92
C ASN A 88 -6.85 -3.48 8.55
N GLU A 89 -6.14 -2.60 9.25
CA GLU A 89 -6.11 -1.18 8.94
C GLU A 89 -5.57 -0.91 7.53
N MET A 90 -4.60 -1.71 7.07
CA MET A 90 -4.06 -1.60 5.71
C MET A 90 -5.02 -2.16 4.65
N ILE A 91 -5.82 -3.17 4.97
CA ILE A 91 -6.90 -3.65 4.08
C ILE A 91 -7.95 -2.57 3.92
N ASP A 92 -8.35 -1.91 4.99
CA ASP A 92 -9.31 -0.80 4.93
C ASP A 92 -8.78 0.38 4.10
N LEU A 93 -7.48 0.68 4.24
CA LEU A 93 -6.81 1.66 3.36
C LEU A 93 -6.83 1.21 1.89
N ALA A 94 -6.56 -0.07 1.60
CA ALA A 94 -6.60 -0.59 0.23
C ALA A 94 -8.01 -0.49 -0.39
N VAL A 95 -9.06 -0.79 0.39
CA VAL A 95 -10.46 -0.63 -0.02
C VAL A 95 -10.78 0.83 -0.32
N PHE A 96 -10.37 1.75 0.55
CA PHE A 96 -10.51 3.19 0.33
C PHE A 96 -9.83 3.64 -0.97
N LEU A 97 -8.59 3.22 -1.20
CA LEU A 97 -7.85 3.53 -2.44
C LEU A 97 -8.58 3.01 -3.68
N LYS A 98 -9.12 1.79 -3.59
CA LYS A 98 -9.92 1.18 -4.67
C LYS A 98 -11.17 1.99 -4.98
N GLN A 99 -11.95 2.34 -3.96
CA GLN A 99 -13.21 3.08 -4.10
C GLN A 99 -13.00 4.47 -4.73
N ARG A 100 -11.87 5.11 -4.42
CA ARG A 100 -11.53 6.45 -4.92
C ARG A 100 -10.71 6.43 -6.21
N GLY A 101 -10.36 5.25 -6.73
CA GLY A 101 -9.56 5.11 -7.94
C GLY A 101 -8.09 5.53 -7.76
N TYR A 102 -7.61 5.70 -6.54
CA TYR A 102 -6.21 6.05 -6.29
C TYR A 102 -5.30 4.84 -6.47
N LYS A 103 -4.22 5.03 -7.22
CA LYS A 103 -3.20 4.00 -7.47
C LYS A 103 -1.81 4.55 -7.12
N PRO A 104 -1.42 4.57 -5.83
CA PRO A 104 -0.15 5.13 -5.41
C PRO A 104 1.01 4.36 -6.04
N ARG A 105 1.80 5.03 -6.89
CA ARG A 105 2.98 4.43 -7.52
C ARG A 105 4.13 4.29 -6.55
N GLN A 106 4.25 5.24 -5.63
CA GLN A 106 5.21 5.23 -4.53
C GLN A 106 4.49 5.02 -3.22
N VAL A 107 5.05 4.18 -2.36
CA VAL A 107 4.58 3.94 -1.00
C VAL A 107 5.70 4.32 -0.06
N GLN A 108 5.38 5.12 0.93
CA GLN A 108 6.29 5.50 1.99
C GLN A 108 6.06 4.60 3.20
N ASP A 109 7.11 3.92 3.64
CA ASP A 109 7.12 3.23 4.92
C ASP A 109 7.41 4.22 6.05
N PHE A 110 6.86 3.97 7.22
CA PHE A 110 7.27 4.67 8.43
C PHE A 110 8.77 4.44 8.69
N ILE A 111 9.49 5.54 8.84
CA ILE A 111 10.90 5.58 9.20
C ILE A 111 11.01 6.29 10.54
N PRO A 112 11.52 5.60 11.60
CA PRO A 112 11.72 6.23 12.89
C PRO A 112 12.68 7.43 12.77
N ALA A 113 12.22 8.61 13.18
CA ALA A 113 13.02 9.83 13.25
C ALA A 113 13.29 10.22 14.71
N PRO A 114 14.45 10.77 15.04
CA PRO A 114 14.71 11.28 16.40
C PRO A 114 13.67 12.32 16.82
N MET A 115 13.33 12.33 18.11
CA MET A 115 12.40 13.29 18.73
C MET A 115 10.93 13.20 18.26
N ASP A 116 10.55 12.15 17.55
CA ASP A 116 9.17 11.88 17.15
C ASP A 116 8.51 10.90 18.13
N ILE A 117 7.29 11.21 18.57
CA ILE A 117 6.49 10.34 19.45
C ILE A 117 6.25 8.97 18.81
N ALA A 118 6.01 8.93 17.49
CA ALA A 118 5.83 7.67 16.77
C ALA A 118 7.09 6.78 16.83
N THR A 119 8.28 7.37 16.92
CA THR A 119 9.53 6.63 17.13
C THR A 119 9.57 5.97 18.50
N CYS A 120 9.11 6.65 19.55
CA CYS A 120 8.98 6.04 20.87
C CYS A 120 8.00 4.86 20.83
N MET A 121 6.83 5.02 20.22
CA MET A 121 5.86 3.93 20.03
C MET A 121 6.47 2.76 19.27
N TYR A 122 7.22 3.03 18.19
CA TYR A 122 7.82 2.00 17.37
C TYR A 122 8.81 1.12 18.13
N TYR A 123 9.69 1.71 18.94
CA TYR A 123 10.68 0.97 19.69
C TYR A 123 10.12 0.34 20.97
N ALA A 124 9.34 1.09 21.74
CA ALA A 124 8.78 0.64 23.01
C ALA A 124 7.57 -0.30 22.85
N GLY A 125 6.82 -0.21 21.76
CA GLY A 125 5.53 -0.89 21.61
C GLY A 125 4.44 -0.35 22.54
N LEU A 126 4.63 0.88 23.04
CA LEU A 126 3.73 1.58 23.95
C LEU A 126 3.52 3.01 23.49
N ASP A 127 2.32 3.53 23.65
CA ASP A 127 2.05 4.97 23.52
C ASP A 127 2.61 5.72 24.74
N PRO A 128 3.59 6.59 24.59
CA PRO A 128 4.21 7.28 25.71
C PRO A 128 3.27 8.23 26.46
N MET A 129 2.15 8.64 25.81
CA MET A 129 1.18 9.54 26.44
C MET A 129 0.17 8.79 27.33
N THR A 130 -0.15 7.54 26.98
CA THR A 130 -1.20 6.76 27.66
C THR A 130 -0.67 5.48 28.30
N MET A 131 0.57 5.11 28.04
CA MET A 131 1.23 3.86 28.43
C MET A 131 0.50 2.59 27.96
N LYS A 132 -0.40 2.72 26.99
CA LYS A 132 -1.12 1.58 26.42
C LYS A 132 -0.28 0.89 25.33
N PRO A 133 -0.40 -0.44 25.18
CA PRO A 133 0.27 -1.19 24.12
C PRO A 133 -0.12 -0.68 22.73
N VAL A 134 0.87 -0.55 21.84
CA VAL A 134 0.70 -0.17 20.44
C VAL A 134 1.31 -1.25 19.55
N GLU A 135 0.51 -1.74 18.61
CA GLU A 135 0.99 -2.67 17.59
C GLU A 135 2.04 -2.01 16.71
N THR A 136 3.18 -2.67 16.52
CA THR A 136 4.27 -2.14 15.69
C THR A 136 4.79 -3.19 14.71
N VAL A 137 4.95 -2.81 13.45
CA VAL A 137 5.40 -3.70 12.37
C VAL A 137 6.89 -3.52 12.15
N LYS A 138 7.71 -4.39 12.77
CA LYS A 138 9.18 -4.35 12.70
C LYS A 138 9.78 -5.29 11.66
N LYS A 139 9.11 -6.44 11.40
CA LYS A 139 9.63 -7.45 10.47
C LYS A 139 9.49 -6.98 9.03
N LEU A 140 10.54 -7.14 8.24
CA LEU A 140 10.55 -6.76 6.82
C LEU A 140 9.40 -7.39 6.03
N LYS A 141 9.11 -8.66 6.30
CA LYS A 141 8.02 -9.40 5.62
C LYS A 141 6.65 -8.76 5.87
N ASP A 142 6.37 -8.34 7.11
CA ASP A 142 5.09 -7.74 7.45
C ASP A 142 4.97 -6.33 6.86
N ARG A 143 6.08 -5.59 6.79
CA ARG A 143 6.15 -4.30 6.08
C ARG A 143 5.94 -4.47 4.56
N GLU A 144 6.49 -5.54 3.96
CA GLU A 144 6.23 -5.87 2.55
C GLU A 144 4.75 -6.16 2.29
N VAL A 145 4.06 -6.85 3.21
CA VAL A 145 2.61 -7.08 3.13
C VAL A 145 1.84 -5.77 3.13
N GLN A 146 2.18 -4.84 4.01
CA GLN A 146 1.51 -3.53 4.08
C GLN A 146 1.72 -2.72 2.79
N ARG A 147 2.93 -2.67 2.26
CA ARG A 147 3.20 -2.03 0.96
C ARG A 147 2.44 -2.69 -0.18
N ALA A 148 2.39 -4.03 -0.18
CA ALA A 148 1.66 -4.78 -1.21
C ALA A 148 0.17 -4.49 -1.18
N LEU A 149 -0.45 -4.35 0.00
CA LEU A 149 -1.85 -3.96 0.17
C LEU A 149 -2.12 -2.56 -0.39
N MET A 150 -1.25 -1.58 -0.17
CA MET A 150 -1.39 -0.25 -0.79
C MET A 150 -1.24 -0.28 -2.31
N GLN A 151 -0.47 -1.24 -2.83
CA GLN A 151 -0.23 -1.42 -4.27
C GLN A 151 -0.88 -2.72 -4.79
N PHE A 152 -2.09 -3.02 -4.31
CA PHE A 152 -2.84 -4.24 -4.66
C PHE A 152 -3.03 -4.41 -6.17
N PHE A 153 -3.08 -3.32 -6.91
CA PHE A 153 -3.27 -3.29 -8.37
C PHE A 153 -2.04 -3.75 -9.16
N LYS A 154 -0.86 -3.86 -8.54
CA LYS A 154 0.35 -4.35 -9.18
C LYS A 154 0.35 -5.88 -9.26
N PRO A 155 0.56 -6.47 -10.45
CA PRO A 155 0.55 -7.94 -10.62
C PRO A 155 1.52 -8.69 -9.71
N GLU A 156 2.70 -8.13 -9.45
CA GLU A 156 3.70 -8.72 -8.56
C GLU A 156 3.23 -8.91 -7.13
N ASN A 157 2.28 -8.09 -6.68
CA ASN A 157 1.73 -8.12 -5.33
C ASN A 157 0.57 -9.12 -5.15
N TYR A 158 0.03 -9.66 -6.24
CA TYR A 158 -1.18 -10.50 -6.23
C TYR A 158 -1.14 -11.59 -5.15
N PHE A 159 -0.09 -12.39 -5.10
CA PHE A 159 -0.01 -13.52 -4.19
C PHE A 159 0.16 -13.10 -2.72
N VAL A 160 0.86 -12.00 -2.47
CA VAL A 160 1.05 -11.43 -1.13
C VAL A 160 -0.28 -10.87 -0.62
N VAL A 161 -0.97 -10.08 -1.45
CA VAL A 161 -2.28 -9.51 -1.14
C VAL A 161 -3.31 -10.62 -0.91
N ARG A 162 -3.37 -11.62 -1.81
CA ARG A 162 -4.30 -12.75 -1.68
C ARG A 162 -4.11 -13.49 -0.35
N LYS A 163 -2.86 -13.74 0.01
CA LYS A 163 -2.53 -14.40 1.28
C LYS A 163 -2.98 -13.56 2.47
N ALA A 164 -2.67 -12.27 2.48
CA ALA A 164 -3.06 -11.35 3.55
C ALA A 164 -4.58 -11.27 3.72
N LEU A 165 -5.35 -11.21 2.62
CA LEU A 165 -6.81 -11.19 2.65
C LEU A 165 -7.41 -12.49 3.22
N ILE A 166 -6.83 -13.64 2.87
CA ILE A 166 -7.27 -14.94 3.39
C ILE A 166 -6.97 -15.05 4.89
N GLU A 167 -5.77 -14.66 5.33
CA GLU A 167 -5.35 -14.71 6.74
C GLU A 167 -6.14 -13.72 7.63
N ALA A 168 -6.60 -12.61 7.04
CA ALA A 168 -7.46 -11.63 7.72
C ALA A 168 -8.97 -11.95 7.62
N ASP A 169 -9.34 -13.11 7.04
CA ASP A 169 -10.73 -13.52 6.76
C ASP A 169 -11.55 -12.50 5.93
N ARG A 170 -10.87 -11.78 5.02
CA ARG A 170 -11.46 -10.79 4.10
C ARG A 170 -11.55 -11.34 2.67
N LYS A 171 -12.07 -12.56 2.52
CA LYS A 171 -12.18 -13.28 1.24
C LYS A 171 -13.14 -12.60 0.25
N GLU A 172 -14.08 -11.82 0.74
CA GLU A 172 -15.00 -11.02 -0.08
C GLU A 172 -14.31 -9.98 -0.97
N LEU A 173 -13.06 -9.64 -0.62
CA LEU A 173 -12.25 -8.72 -1.41
C LEU A 173 -11.44 -9.42 -2.53
N ILE A 174 -11.67 -10.73 -2.74
CA ILE A 174 -11.09 -11.53 -3.81
C ILE A 174 -12.20 -11.92 -4.78
N GLY A 175 -12.16 -11.44 -6.00
CA GLY A 175 -13.20 -11.76 -6.99
C GLY A 175 -13.41 -10.67 -8.02
N GLU A 176 -14.65 -10.59 -8.52
CA GLU A 176 -15.08 -9.62 -9.55
C GLU A 176 -16.03 -8.54 -9.00
N GLY A 177 -16.28 -8.55 -7.70
CA GLY A 177 -17.13 -7.56 -7.06
C GLY A 177 -16.56 -6.13 -7.11
N PRO A 178 -17.36 -5.10 -6.93
CA PRO A 178 -16.95 -3.69 -7.04
C PRO A 178 -15.88 -3.31 -6.01
N LEU A 179 -15.86 -3.99 -4.86
CA LEU A 179 -14.87 -3.78 -3.80
C LEU A 179 -13.69 -4.76 -3.88
N ALA A 180 -13.72 -5.75 -4.78
CA ALA A 180 -12.64 -6.72 -4.91
C ALA A 180 -11.32 -6.03 -5.24
N LEU A 181 -10.31 -6.26 -4.41
CA LEU A 181 -8.98 -5.71 -4.59
C LEU A 181 -8.20 -6.46 -5.68
N ILE A 182 -8.37 -7.79 -5.74
CA ILE A 182 -7.71 -8.67 -6.69
C ILE A 182 -8.71 -9.66 -7.29
N PRO A 183 -8.49 -10.12 -8.53
CA PRO A 183 -9.36 -11.13 -9.15
C PRO A 183 -9.23 -12.50 -8.47
N SER A 184 -10.23 -13.37 -8.67
CA SER A 184 -10.25 -14.74 -8.13
C SER A 184 -9.06 -15.57 -8.62
N ASN A 185 -8.76 -15.45 -9.92
CA ASN A 185 -7.65 -16.16 -10.56
C ASN A 185 -6.45 -15.22 -10.77
N PRO A 186 -5.22 -15.73 -10.60
CA PRO A 186 -4.03 -14.91 -10.80
C PRO A 186 -3.90 -14.47 -12.26
N PRO A 187 -3.70 -13.18 -12.54
CA PRO A 187 -3.40 -12.68 -13.87
C PRO A 187 -2.10 -13.31 -14.43
N LYS A 188 -2.00 -13.38 -15.76
CA LYS A 188 -0.79 -13.92 -16.43
C LYS A 188 0.48 -13.18 -16.00
N GLU A 189 0.38 -11.87 -15.83
CA GLU A 189 1.47 -11.01 -15.39
C GLU A 189 1.92 -11.34 -13.95
N ALA A 190 0.98 -11.68 -13.07
CA ALA A 190 1.29 -12.10 -11.69
C ALA A 190 2.05 -13.45 -11.67
N LEU A 191 1.64 -14.39 -12.51
CA LEU A 191 2.34 -15.66 -12.68
C LEU A 191 3.76 -15.46 -13.23
N ALA A 192 3.91 -14.60 -14.24
CA ALA A 192 5.20 -14.25 -14.82
C ALA A 192 6.13 -13.59 -13.79
N ALA A 193 5.63 -12.61 -13.04
CA ALA A 193 6.37 -11.93 -11.98
C ALA A 193 6.83 -12.92 -10.90
N ARG A 194 5.97 -13.84 -10.47
CA ARG A 194 6.32 -14.88 -9.49
C ARG A 194 7.42 -15.82 -10.00
N ARG A 195 7.36 -16.24 -11.27
CA ARG A 195 8.40 -17.07 -11.91
C ARG A 195 9.73 -16.33 -11.98
N SER A 196 9.72 -15.07 -12.41
CA SER A 196 10.92 -14.24 -12.46
C SER A 196 11.57 -14.04 -11.07
N ALA A 197 10.77 -13.80 -10.03
CA ALA A 197 11.25 -13.68 -8.66
C ALA A 197 11.85 -14.99 -8.12
N ALA A 198 11.24 -16.13 -8.44
CA ALA A 198 11.75 -17.45 -8.06
C ALA A 198 13.11 -17.75 -8.74
N ASN A 199 13.25 -17.42 -10.02
CA ASN A 199 14.51 -17.62 -10.76
C ASN A 199 15.65 -16.73 -10.21
N LYS A 200 15.36 -15.49 -9.80
CA LYS A 200 16.35 -14.61 -9.15
C LYS A 200 16.82 -15.14 -7.79
N LYS A 201 15.95 -15.80 -7.01
CA LYS A 201 16.31 -16.39 -5.72
C LYS A 201 17.06 -17.71 -5.85
N GLY A 202 16.89 -18.45 -6.95
CA GLY A 202 17.52 -19.75 -7.19
C GLY A 202 18.97 -19.71 -7.64
N GLY A 203 19.57 -18.51 -7.79
CA GLY A 203 20.96 -18.37 -8.31
C GLY A 203 21.10 -19.04 -9.68
N ASP A 204 21.55 -18.35 -10.60
CA ASP A 204 21.97 -18.50 -12.00
C ASP A 204 21.91 -19.86 -12.77
N ARG A 205 21.34 -20.95 -12.29
CA ARG A 205 21.49 -22.24 -12.98
C ARG A 205 20.28 -23.15 -13.08
N THR A 206 19.16 -22.86 -12.46
CA THR A 206 18.00 -23.77 -12.59
C THR A 206 16.69 -22.99 -12.60
N TYR A 207 15.96 -23.12 -13.69
CA TYR A 207 14.58 -22.68 -13.78
C TYR A 207 13.75 -23.40 -12.71
N VAL A 208 13.37 -22.69 -11.66
CA VAL A 208 12.49 -23.23 -10.63
C VAL A 208 11.06 -22.90 -11.02
N HIS A 209 10.29 -23.93 -11.35
CA HIS A 209 8.84 -23.76 -11.47
C HIS A 209 8.27 -23.26 -10.14
N ALA A 210 7.66 -22.09 -10.13
CA ALA A 210 6.87 -21.65 -9.01
C ALA A 210 5.69 -22.62 -8.87
N LYS A 211 5.64 -23.37 -7.79
CA LYS A 211 4.51 -24.26 -7.48
C LYS A 211 3.31 -23.38 -7.20
N ASP A 212 2.32 -23.42 -8.08
CA ASP A 212 1.00 -22.92 -7.76
C ASP A 212 0.36 -23.83 -6.72
N ALA A 213 -0.30 -23.23 -5.73
CA ALA A 213 -1.02 -24.01 -4.73
C ALA A 213 -2.08 -24.87 -5.44
N GLY A 214 -1.86 -26.16 -5.53
CA GLY A 214 -2.80 -27.11 -6.11
C GLY A 214 -2.27 -28.01 -7.23
N VAL A 215 -1.07 -27.77 -7.79
CA VAL A 215 -0.50 -28.68 -8.79
C VAL A 215 0.49 -29.61 -8.11
N SER A 216 0.06 -30.82 -7.83
CA SER A 216 0.90 -31.90 -7.37
C SER A 216 1.96 -32.23 -8.44
N SER A 217 3.22 -32.20 -8.05
CA SER A 217 4.31 -32.67 -8.91
C SER A 217 4.16 -34.18 -9.18
N ARG A 218 3.64 -34.56 -10.34
CA ARG A 218 3.79 -35.94 -10.82
C ARG A 218 5.28 -36.18 -11.04
N GLY A 219 5.79 -37.21 -10.35
CA GLY A 219 7.19 -37.56 -10.31
C GLY A 219 7.79 -37.75 -11.69
N GLY A 220 8.84 -36.98 -11.96
CA GLY A 220 9.70 -37.24 -13.10
C GLY A 220 10.49 -38.53 -12.88
N LYS A 221 10.24 -39.54 -13.72
CA LYS A 221 11.04 -40.75 -13.79
C LYS A 221 12.49 -40.37 -14.08
N SER A 222 13.38 -40.79 -13.19
CA SER A 222 14.82 -40.78 -13.39
C SER A 222 15.18 -41.46 -14.72
N ARG A 223 15.71 -40.72 -15.69
CA ARG A 223 16.31 -41.29 -16.89
C ARG A 223 17.68 -41.82 -16.53
N ASN A 224 17.87 -43.15 -16.77
CA ASN A 224 19.09 -43.90 -16.65
C ASN A 224 20.33 -43.12 -17.13
N ARG A 225 21.33 -42.99 -16.26
CA ARG A 225 22.69 -42.70 -16.67
C ARG A 225 23.32 -43.94 -17.33
N PRO A 226 23.97 -43.84 -18.51
CA PRO A 226 24.71 -44.94 -19.07
C PRO A 226 25.95 -45.25 -18.20
N LYS A 227 26.20 -46.55 -17.96
CA LYS A 227 27.40 -47.02 -17.25
C LYS A 227 28.63 -46.76 -18.10
N PRO A 228 29.78 -46.35 -17.50
CA PRO A 228 31.02 -46.23 -18.22
C PRO A 228 31.57 -47.58 -18.65
N PRO A 229 32.35 -47.68 -19.77
CA PRO A 229 32.87 -48.94 -20.26
C PRO A 229 33.94 -49.50 -19.32
N ARG A 230 33.90 -50.83 -19.09
CA ARG A 230 34.97 -51.57 -18.37
C ARG A 230 36.23 -51.55 -19.19
N ARG A 231 37.33 -51.09 -18.58
CA ARG A 231 38.71 -51.32 -19.10
C ARG A 231 39.06 -52.80 -18.94
N ARG A 232 39.59 -53.36 -20.02
CA ARG A 232 40.41 -54.61 -20.01
C ARG A 232 41.82 -54.30 -19.62
#